data_f398cff7132e5b36939eed105749965a
#
_entry.id   f398cff7132e5b36939eed105749965a
#
_cell.length_a   1.000
_cell.length_b   1.000
_cell.length_c   1.000
_cell.angle_alpha   90.00
_cell.angle_beta   90.00
_cell.angle_gamma   90.00
#
_symmetry.space_group_name_H-M   'P 1'
#
loop_
_entity.id
_entity.type
_entity.pdbx_description
1 polymer ?
#
loop_
_entity_poly.entity_id
_entity_poly.type
_entity_poly.pdbx_seq_one_letter_code
_entity_poly.pdbx_strand_id
1 'polypeptide(L)'
;LDIDTWACVIGGSLGGMQAMQWAISYPDKIKNSIIIASAAKLSAQNIAFNEVARQAIITDPEFHDGRYNNFGVVPKRGLSIARMLGHITYLSDDSMRQKFGRDLA
;
A
#
# COMPACT_ATOMS: atom_id res chain seq x y z
N LEU A 1 -22.86 0.49 15.28
CA LEU A 1 -22.28 1.30 16.33
C LEU A 1 -23.01 2.63 16.35
N ASP A 2 -23.66 2.97 17.45
CA ASP A 2 -24.37 4.24 17.62
C ASP A 2 -23.35 5.35 17.96
N ILE A 3 -22.53 5.70 16.94
CA ILE A 3 -21.54 6.77 17.07
C ILE A 3 -21.96 7.91 16.14
N ASP A 4 -22.37 9.01 16.72
CA ASP A 4 -22.79 10.18 15.96
C ASP A 4 -21.62 10.93 15.35
N THR A 5 -20.52 11.04 16.10
CA THR A 5 -19.33 11.79 15.69
C THR A 5 -18.06 11.11 16.19
N TRP A 6 -17.12 10.88 15.27
CA TRP A 6 -15.80 10.35 15.57
C TRP A 6 -14.89 11.44 16.13
N ALA A 7 -14.24 11.17 17.23
CA ALA A 7 -13.23 12.08 17.78
C ALA A 7 -12.02 12.22 16.83
N CYS A 8 -11.65 11.12 16.17
CA CYS A 8 -10.56 11.11 15.21
C CYS A 8 -10.72 9.96 14.22
N VAL A 9 -10.38 10.21 12.95
CA VAL A 9 -10.14 9.19 11.93
C VAL A 9 -8.67 9.26 11.55
N ILE A 10 -7.97 8.13 11.66
CA ILE A 10 -6.54 8.05 11.38
C ILE A 10 -6.26 6.98 10.31
N GLY A 11 -5.40 7.30 9.35
CA GLY A 11 -5.01 6.36 8.31
C GLY A 11 -3.62 6.60 7.77
N GLY A 12 -2.93 5.49 7.43
CA GLY A 12 -1.63 5.50 6.76
C GLY A 12 -1.75 5.06 5.30
N SER A 13 -0.97 5.69 4.41
CA SER A 13 -0.93 5.37 2.98
C SER A 13 -2.33 5.39 2.35
N LEU A 14 -2.85 4.28 1.82
CA LEU A 14 -4.22 4.16 1.32
C LEU A 14 -5.26 4.50 2.39
N GLY A 15 -5.03 4.11 3.65
CA GLY A 15 -5.88 4.48 4.78
C GLY A 15 -5.92 6.00 5.02
N GLY A 16 -4.83 6.71 4.73
CA GLY A 16 -4.81 8.18 4.75
C GLY A 16 -5.68 8.80 3.66
N MET A 17 -5.71 8.21 2.47
CA MET A 17 -6.64 8.63 1.40
C MET A 17 -8.09 8.39 1.80
N GLN A 18 -8.37 7.27 2.46
CA GLN A 18 -9.71 6.99 3.00
C GLN A 18 -10.07 7.98 4.11
N ALA A 19 -9.15 8.31 5.02
CA ALA A 19 -9.39 9.30 6.06
C ALA A 19 -9.68 10.70 5.49
N MET A 20 -8.95 11.11 4.45
CA MET A 20 -9.25 12.34 3.71
C MET A 20 -10.64 12.30 3.07
N GLN A 21 -11.00 11.19 2.42
CA GLN A 21 -12.31 11.03 1.80
C GLN A 21 -13.43 11.11 2.82
N TRP A 22 -13.26 10.48 3.99
CA TRP A 22 -14.20 10.59 5.09
C TRP A 22 -14.38 12.04 5.57
N ALA A 23 -13.28 12.77 5.76
CA ALA A 23 -13.32 14.16 6.19
C ALA A 23 -14.03 15.08 5.18
N ILE A 24 -13.87 14.81 3.88
CA ILE A 24 -14.54 15.55 2.81
C ILE A 24 -16.02 15.20 2.73
N SER A 25 -16.36 13.91 2.78
CA SER A 25 -17.72 13.44 2.57
C SER A 25 -18.62 13.63 3.80
N TYR A 26 -18.04 13.60 5.00
CA TYR A 26 -18.78 13.64 6.26
C TYR A 26 -18.13 14.59 7.28
N PRO A 27 -17.97 15.88 6.97
CA PRO A 27 -17.23 16.82 7.83
C PRO A 27 -17.86 16.97 9.22
N ASP A 28 -19.18 16.87 9.33
CA ASP A 28 -19.90 16.97 10.61
C ASP A 28 -19.79 15.70 11.48
N LYS A 29 -19.30 14.60 10.89
CA LYS A 29 -19.13 13.32 11.59
C LYS A 29 -17.71 13.07 12.10
N ILE A 30 -16.77 13.96 11.81
CA ILE A 30 -15.36 13.79 12.16
C ILE A 30 -14.81 15.06 12.77
N LYS A 31 -14.28 14.98 13.99
CA LYS A 31 -13.65 16.14 14.66
C LYS A 31 -12.23 16.37 14.18
N ASN A 32 -11.46 15.30 13.99
CA ASN A 32 -10.06 15.36 13.59
C ASN A 32 -9.76 14.26 12.57
N SER A 33 -8.85 14.55 11.63
CA SER A 33 -8.33 13.57 10.69
C SER A 33 -6.80 13.57 10.75
N ILE A 34 -6.19 12.41 10.98
CA ILE A 34 -4.75 12.21 10.99
C ILE A 34 -4.36 11.38 9.78
N ILE A 35 -3.57 11.99 8.91
CA ILE A 35 -3.16 11.42 7.63
C ILE A 35 -1.65 11.19 7.66
N ILE A 36 -1.23 9.93 7.51
CA ILE A 36 0.17 9.54 7.66
C ILE A 36 0.68 8.96 6.35
N ALA A 37 1.82 9.45 5.85
CA ALA A 37 2.49 8.94 4.66
C ALA A 37 1.52 8.75 3.46
N SER A 38 0.68 9.75 3.22
CA SER A 38 -0.36 9.74 2.20
C SER A 38 -0.41 11.07 1.46
N ALA A 39 -1.07 11.11 0.32
CA ALA A 39 -1.23 12.29 -0.50
C ALA A 39 -2.61 12.33 -1.16
N ALA A 40 -3.12 13.52 -1.44
CA ALA A 40 -4.37 13.72 -2.17
C ALA A 40 -4.26 13.29 -3.65
N LYS A 41 -3.04 13.23 -4.20
CA LYS A 41 -2.77 12.83 -5.58
C LYS A 41 -1.49 12.01 -5.63
N LEU A 42 -1.55 10.84 -6.26
CA LEU A 42 -0.36 10.03 -6.52
C LEU A 42 0.53 10.68 -7.59
N SER A 43 1.84 10.61 -7.39
CA SER A 43 2.81 10.97 -8.45
C SER A 43 2.80 9.91 -9.56
N ALA A 44 3.24 10.31 -10.75
CA ALA A 44 3.42 9.39 -11.86
C ALA A 44 4.36 8.21 -11.50
N GLN A 45 5.39 8.48 -10.71
CA GLN A 45 6.31 7.45 -10.22
C GLN A 45 5.61 6.43 -9.31
N ASN A 46 4.77 6.88 -8.37
CA ASN A 46 4.00 5.98 -7.52
C ASN A 46 3.01 5.12 -8.33
N ILE A 47 2.37 5.72 -9.33
CA ILE A 47 1.50 4.98 -10.25
C ILE A 47 2.29 3.90 -10.99
N ALA A 48 3.48 4.24 -11.49
CA ALA A 48 4.34 3.30 -12.20
C ALA A 48 4.79 2.14 -11.30
N PHE A 49 5.21 2.41 -10.06
CA PHE A 49 5.58 1.36 -9.10
C PHE A 49 4.42 0.41 -8.80
N ASN A 50 3.23 0.96 -8.58
CA ASN A 50 2.03 0.16 -8.35
C ASN A 50 1.67 -0.70 -9.56
N GLU A 51 1.85 -0.16 -10.78
CA GLU A 51 1.60 -0.91 -12.00
C GLU A 51 2.59 -2.08 -12.17
N VAL A 52 3.88 -1.87 -11.92
CA VAL A 52 4.89 -2.95 -11.96
C VAL A 52 4.54 -4.06 -10.97
N ALA A 53 4.16 -3.71 -9.74
CA ALA A 53 3.75 -4.68 -8.73
C ALA A 53 2.50 -5.46 -9.15
N ARG A 54 1.52 -4.77 -9.73
CA ARG A 54 0.28 -5.38 -10.24
C ARG A 54 0.57 -6.33 -11.38
N GLN A 55 1.37 -5.91 -12.36
CA GLN A 55 1.76 -6.74 -13.51
C GLN A 55 2.52 -7.99 -13.05
N ALA A 56 3.40 -7.89 -12.07
CA ALA A 56 4.10 -9.04 -11.52
C ALA A 56 3.13 -10.10 -10.97
N ILE A 57 2.04 -9.68 -10.34
CA ILE A 57 1.05 -10.59 -9.75
C ILE A 57 0.13 -11.17 -10.83
N ILE A 58 -0.44 -10.34 -11.70
CA ILE A 58 -1.44 -10.81 -12.67
C ILE A 58 -0.84 -11.66 -13.78
N THR A 59 0.45 -11.51 -14.07
CA THR A 59 1.17 -12.33 -15.06
C THR A 59 1.74 -13.63 -14.47
N ASP A 60 1.60 -13.85 -13.15
CA ASP A 60 1.97 -15.13 -12.55
C ASP A 60 1.02 -16.23 -13.04
N PRO A 61 1.53 -17.36 -13.58
CA PRO A 61 0.69 -18.45 -14.09
C PRO A 61 -0.31 -18.97 -13.05
N GLU A 62 0.01 -18.87 -11.75
CA GLU A 62 -0.86 -19.32 -10.66
C GLU A 62 -1.89 -18.25 -10.23
N PHE A 63 -1.95 -17.10 -10.89
CA PHE A 63 -2.91 -16.05 -10.55
C PHE A 63 -4.35 -16.41 -10.95
N HIS A 64 -4.55 -17.11 -12.07
CA HIS A 64 -5.86 -17.58 -12.56
C HIS A 64 -6.95 -16.51 -12.59
N ASP A 65 -6.65 -15.31 -13.07
CA ASP A 65 -7.57 -14.17 -13.09
C ASP A 65 -8.16 -13.83 -11.69
N GLY A 66 -7.35 -13.98 -10.64
CA GLY A 66 -7.74 -13.76 -9.25
C GLY A 66 -8.47 -14.93 -8.60
N ARG A 67 -8.71 -16.03 -9.32
CA ARG A 67 -9.42 -17.23 -8.82
C ARG A 67 -8.49 -18.32 -8.31
N TYR A 68 -7.26 -17.99 -7.97
CA TYR A 68 -6.23 -18.93 -7.53
C TYR A 68 -6.67 -19.83 -6.35
N ASN A 69 -7.54 -19.33 -5.47
CA ASN A 69 -8.08 -20.11 -4.36
C ASN A 69 -8.87 -21.35 -4.85
N ASN A 70 -9.55 -21.26 -6.00
CA ASN A 70 -10.32 -22.37 -6.57
C ASN A 70 -9.40 -23.51 -7.04
N PHE A 71 -8.11 -23.22 -7.24
CA PHE A 71 -7.10 -24.18 -7.67
C PHE A 71 -6.18 -24.63 -6.52
N GLY A 72 -6.41 -24.12 -5.30
CA GLY A 72 -5.58 -24.43 -4.13
C GLY A 72 -4.14 -23.89 -4.24
N VAL A 73 -3.90 -22.88 -5.08
CA VAL A 73 -2.58 -22.30 -5.33
C VAL A 73 -2.51 -20.86 -4.89
N VAL A 74 -1.31 -20.29 -4.88
CA VAL A 74 -1.05 -18.87 -4.59
C VAL A 74 -0.02 -18.36 -5.59
N PRO A 75 -0.20 -17.20 -6.21
CA PRO A 75 0.75 -16.61 -7.16
C PRO A 75 2.01 -16.11 -6.44
N LYS A 76 2.78 -17.05 -5.88
CA LYS A 76 3.93 -16.79 -4.98
C LYS A 76 5.02 -15.99 -5.66
N ARG A 77 5.27 -16.27 -6.93
CA ARG A 77 6.33 -15.63 -7.71
C ARG A 77 6.00 -14.15 -7.95
N GLY A 78 4.80 -13.86 -8.40
CA GLY A 78 4.33 -12.49 -8.59
C GLY A 78 4.27 -11.70 -7.29
N LEU A 79 3.74 -12.29 -6.23
CA LEU A 79 3.72 -11.69 -4.90
C LEU A 79 5.13 -11.42 -4.34
N SER A 80 6.09 -12.32 -4.59
CA SER A 80 7.48 -12.12 -4.18
C SER A 80 8.12 -10.91 -4.88
N ILE A 81 7.92 -10.79 -6.20
CA ILE A 81 8.42 -9.65 -6.98
C ILE A 81 7.78 -8.33 -6.50
N ALA A 82 6.47 -8.32 -6.31
CA ALA A 82 5.76 -7.15 -5.78
C ALA A 82 6.26 -6.76 -4.38
N ARG A 83 6.60 -7.73 -3.53
CA ARG A 83 7.19 -7.50 -2.21
C ARG A 83 8.60 -6.90 -2.30
N MET A 84 9.44 -7.40 -3.21
CA MET A 84 10.77 -6.84 -3.45
C MET A 84 10.69 -5.37 -3.88
N LEU A 85 9.77 -5.05 -4.79
CA LEU A 85 9.52 -3.67 -5.19
C LEU A 85 9.08 -2.80 -4.00
N GLY A 86 8.20 -3.32 -3.14
CA GLY A 86 7.80 -2.65 -1.90
C GLY A 86 8.97 -2.31 -0.99
N HIS A 87 9.93 -3.21 -0.83
CA HIS A 87 11.15 -2.93 -0.05
C HIS A 87 11.98 -1.80 -0.65
N ILE A 88 12.14 -1.78 -1.97
CA ILE A 88 12.92 -0.73 -2.67
C ILE A 88 12.24 0.63 -2.53
N THR A 89 10.91 0.69 -2.61
CA THR A 89 10.16 1.95 -2.65
C THR A 89 9.82 2.52 -1.27
N TYR A 90 9.78 1.68 -0.22
CA TYR A 90 9.42 2.09 1.15
C TYR A 90 10.63 2.43 2.02
N LEU A 91 11.80 1.89 1.73
CA LEU A 91 13.02 2.17 2.46
C LEU A 91 13.80 3.31 1.81
N SER A 92 14.39 4.18 2.63
CA SER A 92 15.43 5.10 2.16
C SER A 92 16.69 4.34 1.78
N ASP A 93 17.58 4.95 0.99
CA ASP A 93 18.87 4.36 0.63
C ASP A 93 19.69 3.98 1.89
N ASP A 94 19.71 4.85 2.89
CA ASP A 94 20.40 4.59 4.15
C ASP A 94 19.80 3.41 4.92
N SER A 95 18.46 3.34 5.02
CA SER A 95 17.77 2.23 5.68
C SER A 95 17.98 0.92 4.92
N MET A 96 18.01 0.97 3.59
CA MET A 96 18.31 -0.19 2.74
C MET A 96 19.73 -0.67 2.97
N ARG A 97 20.70 0.26 3.03
CA ARG A 97 22.11 -0.03 3.29
C ARG A 97 22.31 -0.62 4.68
N GLN A 98 21.70 -0.05 5.71
CA GLN A 98 21.79 -0.59 7.07
C GLN A 98 21.22 -2.00 7.19
N LYS A 99 20.14 -2.29 6.46
CA LYS A 99 19.43 -3.57 6.57
C LYS A 99 20.02 -4.68 5.70
N PHE A 100 20.53 -4.34 4.51
CA PHE A 100 20.98 -5.28 3.49
C PHE A 100 22.37 -4.99 2.92
N GLY A 101 23.02 -3.92 3.40
CA GLY A 101 24.36 -3.56 2.97
C GLY A 101 25.40 -4.64 3.31
N ARG A 102 26.48 -4.66 2.55
CA ARG A 102 27.64 -5.51 2.86
C ARG A 102 28.56 -4.73 3.77
N ASP A 103 28.78 -5.22 4.97
CA ASP A 103 29.93 -4.82 5.77
C ASP A 103 31.16 -5.47 5.13
N LEU A 104 31.89 -4.68 4.37
CA LEU A 104 33.23 -5.08 3.92
C LEU A 104 34.15 -4.95 5.13
N ALA A 105 34.47 -6.08 5.74
CA ALA A 105 35.50 -6.17 6.77
C ALA A 105 36.89 -5.79 6.22
#